data_d13f14ad105b3b6de3a113eaf3262753
#
_entry.id   d13f14ad105b3b6de3a113eaf3262753
#
_cell.length_a   1.000
_cell.length_b   1.000
_cell.length_c   1.000
_cell.angle_alpha   90.00
_cell.angle_beta   90.00
_cell.angle_gamma   90.00
#
_symmetry.space_group_name_H-M   'P 1'
#
loop_
_entity.id
_entity.type
_entity.pdbx_description
1 polymer ?
#
loop_
_entity_poly.entity_id
_entity_poly.type
_entity_poly.pdbx_seq_one_letter_code
_entity_poly.pdbx_strand_id
1 'polypeptide(L)'
;AYVGNTPTDTDHQKDVDIVHAPRSTGSVLKPFLYAAMLHEGELLPTQLVPDVPTQIGGYSPQNFSNSFEGAVSADMALAKSLNIPFVWLLKQFTTYRFYDVLQHLQLKNINRHPDHYGLSIILGGAESNLWDLAQAYTNLASETEVFARTQHYRTKEFQHLRYTDTAPLDFGKNTRELPTLRAGAL
;
A
#
# COMPACT_ATOMS: atom_id res chain seq x y z
N ALA A 1 4.51 15.13 12.11
CA ALA A 1 5.25 16.36 11.83
C ALA A 1 5.35 16.56 10.31
N TYR A 2 5.24 17.79 9.84
CA TYR A 2 5.51 18.18 8.47
C TYR A 2 6.90 18.79 8.39
N VAL A 3 7.84 18.10 7.76
CA VAL A 3 9.23 18.54 7.66
C VAL A 3 9.47 18.99 6.23
N GLY A 4 9.78 20.27 6.06
CA GLY A 4 10.09 20.87 4.76
C GLY A 4 11.50 20.51 4.26
N ASN A 5 11.90 21.20 3.20
CA ASN A 5 13.19 20.97 2.56
C ASN A 5 14.36 21.44 3.43
N THR A 6 15.49 20.77 3.26
CA THR A 6 16.75 21.21 3.88
C THR A 6 17.22 22.52 3.21
N PRO A 7 17.79 23.47 3.96
CA PRO A 7 18.42 24.64 3.35
C PRO A 7 19.62 24.19 2.50
N THR A 8 19.45 24.26 1.19
CA THR A 8 20.45 23.99 0.17
C THR A 8 20.66 25.27 -0.65
N ASP A 9 21.57 25.25 -1.59
CA ASP A 9 21.73 26.34 -2.54
C ASP A 9 20.53 26.48 -3.50
N THR A 10 20.49 27.53 -4.27
CA THR A 10 19.39 27.86 -5.18
C THR A 10 19.21 26.86 -6.32
N ASP A 11 20.20 26.03 -6.59
CA ASP A 11 20.22 25.12 -7.73
C ASP A 11 19.38 23.83 -7.48
N HIS A 12 18.97 23.59 -6.23
CA HIS A 12 18.27 22.38 -5.82
C HIS A 12 16.75 22.54 -5.60
N GLN A 13 16.15 23.63 -6.10
CA GLN A 13 14.70 23.89 -6.00
C GLN A 13 14.14 23.68 -4.58
N LYS A 14 14.85 24.15 -3.58
CA LYS A 14 14.57 23.96 -2.15
C LYS A 14 13.17 24.40 -1.69
N ASP A 15 12.51 25.25 -2.46
CA ASP A 15 11.20 25.81 -2.13
C ASP A 15 10.04 24.97 -2.69
N VAL A 16 10.33 23.87 -3.40
CA VAL A 16 9.31 22.97 -3.94
C VAL A 16 8.80 22.05 -2.82
N ASP A 17 7.48 22.13 -2.55
CA ASP A 17 6.82 21.19 -1.66
C ASP A 17 6.64 19.83 -2.33
N ILE A 18 7.47 18.87 -1.96
CA ILE A 18 7.43 17.51 -2.50
C ILE A 18 6.45 16.58 -1.77
N VAL A 19 5.89 16.99 -0.64
CA VAL A 19 4.98 16.13 0.16
C VAL A 19 3.68 15.85 -0.60
N HIS A 20 3.17 16.85 -1.33
CA HIS A 20 1.98 16.71 -2.16
C HIS A 20 2.28 16.40 -3.63
N ALA A 21 3.55 16.40 -4.03
CA ALA A 21 3.93 16.09 -5.40
C ALA A 21 3.76 14.59 -5.70
N PRO A 22 3.06 14.22 -6.79
CA PRO A 22 2.98 12.82 -7.21
C PRO A 22 4.37 12.27 -7.52
N ARG A 23 4.66 11.10 -6.98
CA ARG A 23 5.90 10.35 -7.20
C ARG A 23 5.59 8.87 -7.35
N SER A 24 6.45 8.14 -8.07
CA SER A 24 6.35 6.70 -8.15
C SER A 24 6.26 6.10 -6.75
N THR A 25 5.30 5.22 -6.56
CA THR A 25 5.08 4.52 -5.29
C THR A 25 6.14 3.47 -5.00
N GLY A 26 6.92 3.07 -5.99
CA GLY A 26 7.88 1.99 -5.81
C GLY A 26 7.20 0.74 -5.22
N SER A 27 7.76 0.23 -4.14
CA SER A 27 7.27 -0.98 -3.45
C SER A 27 6.33 -0.70 -2.27
N VAL A 28 5.99 0.56 -1.97
CA VAL A 28 5.17 0.89 -0.79
C VAL A 28 3.72 0.44 -0.91
N LEU A 29 3.28 -0.03 -2.07
CA LEU A 29 1.96 -0.61 -2.25
C LEU A 29 1.90 -2.11 -1.94
N LYS A 30 3.03 -2.81 -1.82
CA LYS A 30 3.08 -4.25 -1.53
C LYS A 30 2.39 -4.64 -0.23
N PRO A 31 2.56 -3.92 0.89
CA PRO A 31 1.83 -4.23 2.13
C PRO A 31 0.32 -4.19 1.97
N PHE A 32 -0.23 -3.28 1.16
CA PHE A 32 -1.67 -3.21 0.91
C PHE A 32 -2.19 -4.41 0.11
N LEU A 33 -1.46 -4.87 -0.90
CA LEU A 33 -1.83 -6.09 -1.63
C LEU A 33 -1.77 -7.31 -0.71
N TYR A 34 -0.70 -7.43 0.08
CA TYR A 34 -0.54 -8.51 1.04
C TYR A 34 -1.71 -8.56 2.03
N ALA A 35 -2.03 -7.42 2.65
CA ALA A 35 -3.13 -7.31 3.59
C ALA A 35 -4.50 -7.60 2.93
N ALA A 36 -4.73 -7.12 1.70
CA ALA A 36 -5.97 -7.40 0.97
C ALA A 36 -6.15 -8.90 0.70
N MET A 37 -5.10 -9.59 0.29
CA MET A 37 -5.15 -11.03 0.05
C MET A 37 -5.35 -11.84 1.34
N LEU A 38 -4.73 -11.42 2.46
CA LEU A 38 -4.99 -12.01 3.78
C LEU A 38 -6.44 -11.77 4.22
N HIS A 39 -6.97 -10.56 4.00
CA HIS A 39 -8.35 -10.18 4.30
C HIS A 39 -9.35 -11.10 3.59
N GLU A 40 -9.14 -11.36 2.33
CA GLU A 40 -9.98 -12.24 1.50
C GLU A 40 -9.77 -13.73 1.77
N GLY A 41 -8.73 -14.09 2.53
CA GLY A 41 -8.38 -15.49 2.77
C GLY A 41 -7.71 -16.18 1.57
N GLU A 42 -7.22 -15.41 0.62
CA GLU A 42 -6.54 -15.92 -0.59
C GLU A 42 -5.04 -16.15 -0.39
N LEU A 43 -4.50 -15.70 0.73
CA LEU A 43 -3.09 -15.83 1.08
C LEU A 43 -2.94 -16.20 2.56
N LEU A 44 -1.95 -17.02 2.87
CA LEU A 44 -1.47 -17.25 4.24
C LEU A 44 -0.04 -16.71 4.37
N PRO A 45 0.36 -16.20 5.54
CA PRO A 45 1.71 -15.66 5.75
C PRO A 45 2.83 -16.63 5.37
N THR A 46 2.67 -17.90 5.73
CA THR A 46 3.65 -18.96 5.46
C THR A 46 3.47 -19.64 4.12
N GLN A 47 2.48 -19.23 3.32
CA GLN A 47 2.25 -19.79 1.98
C GLN A 47 3.47 -19.52 1.09
N LEU A 48 3.93 -20.56 0.39
CA LEU A 48 5.03 -20.41 -0.57
C LEU A 48 4.52 -19.72 -1.85
N VAL A 49 5.28 -18.72 -2.29
CA VAL A 49 5.08 -17.99 -3.54
C VAL A 49 6.32 -18.12 -4.43
N PRO A 50 6.16 -18.20 -5.75
CA PRO A 50 7.31 -18.42 -6.65
C PRO A 50 8.18 -17.16 -6.71
N ASP A 51 9.49 -17.35 -6.62
CA ASP A 51 10.53 -16.36 -6.89
C ASP A 51 11.52 -16.93 -7.92
N VAL A 52 11.04 -17.07 -9.15
CA VAL A 52 11.78 -17.66 -10.27
C VAL A 52 11.74 -16.73 -11.49
N PRO A 53 12.69 -16.83 -12.42
CA PRO A 53 12.63 -16.08 -13.66
C PRO A 53 11.27 -16.22 -14.32
N THR A 54 10.60 -15.09 -14.54
CA THR A 54 9.20 -15.08 -14.95
C THR A 54 8.98 -14.10 -16.09
N GLN A 55 8.16 -14.51 -17.07
CA GLN A 55 7.66 -13.65 -18.13
C GLN A 55 6.13 -13.72 -18.17
N ILE A 56 5.47 -12.58 -18.08
CA ILE A 56 4.02 -12.49 -18.08
C ILE A 56 3.60 -11.45 -19.13
N GLY A 57 2.98 -11.90 -20.23
CA GLY A 57 2.46 -11.00 -21.27
C GLY A 57 3.52 -10.05 -21.84
N GLY A 58 4.77 -10.51 -22.00
CA GLY A 58 5.89 -9.69 -22.48
C GLY A 58 6.59 -8.87 -21.36
N TYR A 59 6.06 -8.87 -20.14
CA TYR A 59 6.66 -8.23 -18.97
C TYR A 59 7.55 -9.22 -18.22
N SER A 60 8.81 -8.87 -17.97
CA SER A 60 9.80 -9.70 -17.28
C SER A 60 10.28 -8.95 -16.01
N PRO A 61 9.57 -9.10 -14.88
CA PRO A 61 10.00 -8.48 -13.63
C PRO A 61 11.32 -9.10 -13.15
N GLN A 62 12.13 -8.28 -12.48
CA GLN A 62 13.36 -8.71 -11.84
C GLN A 62 13.39 -8.26 -10.38
N ASN A 63 13.99 -9.05 -9.50
CA ASN A 63 14.30 -8.61 -8.16
C ASN A 63 15.43 -7.58 -8.18
N PHE A 64 15.48 -6.71 -7.20
CA PHE A 64 16.53 -5.69 -7.10
C PHE A 64 17.93 -6.32 -7.03
N SER A 65 18.07 -7.48 -6.37
CA SER A 65 19.31 -8.25 -6.26
C SER A 65 19.73 -8.99 -7.54
N ASN A 66 18.87 -9.01 -8.57
CA ASN A 66 19.02 -9.85 -9.77
C ASN A 66 19.21 -11.35 -9.46
N SER A 67 18.76 -11.80 -8.29
CA SER A 67 18.80 -13.19 -7.85
C SER A 67 17.39 -13.71 -7.57
N PHE A 68 17.26 -15.04 -7.53
CA PHE A 68 16.01 -15.74 -7.32
C PHE A 68 16.20 -16.76 -6.19
N GLU A 69 15.20 -16.87 -5.32
CA GLU A 69 15.24 -17.79 -4.18
C GLU A 69 14.42 -19.08 -4.44
N GLY A 70 13.83 -19.22 -5.63
CA GLY A 70 13.02 -20.37 -6.02
C GLY A 70 11.60 -20.27 -5.49
N ALA A 71 11.40 -20.54 -4.21
CA ALA A 71 10.13 -20.37 -3.50
C ALA A 71 10.40 -19.77 -2.14
N VAL A 72 9.60 -18.74 -1.77
CA VAL A 72 9.71 -18.03 -0.49
C VAL A 72 8.34 -17.96 0.16
N SER A 73 8.27 -17.87 1.49
CA SER A 73 7.01 -17.59 2.16
C SER A 73 6.55 -16.17 1.88
N ALA A 74 5.25 -15.94 1.85
CA ALA A 74 4.66 -14.65 1.49
C ALA A 74 5.11 -13.51 2.43
N ASP A 75 5.23 -13.79 3.73
CA ASP A 75 5.77 -12.85 4.71
C ASP A 75 7.23 -12.48 4.44
N MET A 76 8.07 -13.46 4.10
CA MET A 76 9.47 -13.21 3.73
C MET A 76 9.59 -12.48 2.39
N ALA A 77 8.71 -12.77 1.42
CA ALA A 77 8.63 -12.03 0.18
C ALA A 77 8.30 -10.54 0.41
N LEU A 78 7.40 -10.25 1.37
CA LEU A 78 7.09 -8.89 1.79
C LEU A 78 8.29 -8.24 2.50
N ALA A 79 8.87 -8.91 3.50
CA ALA A 79 9.98 -8.38 4.29
C ALA A 79 11.21 -8.04 3.44
N LYS A 80 11.50 -8.87 2.43
CA LYS A 80 12.58 -8.65 1.45
C LYS A 80 12.17 -7.75 0.28
N SER A 81 10.90 -7.36 0.22
CA SER A 81 10.33 -6.57 -0.88
C SER A 81 10.60 -7.16 -2.27
N LEU A 82 10.52 -8.48 -2.40
CA LEU A 82 10.76 -9.17 -3.67
C LEU A 82 9.73 -8.75 -4.73
N ASN A 83 10.18 -8.57 -5.96
CA ASN A 83 9.34 -8.09 -7.04
C ASN A 83 8.53 -9.22 -7.69
N ILE A 84 9.17 -10.33 -7.98
CA ILE A 84 8.55 -11.44 -8.72
C ILE A 84 7.40 -12.06 -7.94
N PRO A 85 7.55 -12.41 -6.64
CA PRO A 85 6.44 -12.91 -5.84
C PRO A 85 5.23 -11.96 -5.85
N PHE A 86 5.47 -10.64 -5.70
CA PHE A 86 4.39 -9.66 -5.68
C PHE A 86 3.70 -9.45 -7.02
N VAL A 87 4.40 -9.63 -8.14
CA VAL A 87 3.77 -9.67 -9.47
C VAL A 87 2.87 -10.90 -9.61
N TRP A 88 3.29 -12.05 -9.11
CA TRP A 88 2.46 -13.27 -9.06
C TRP A 88 1.23 -13.10 -8.18
N LEU A 89 1.39 -12.56 -6.97
CA LEU A 89 0.28 -12.27 -6.07
C LEU A 89 -0.71 -11.29 -6.70
N LEU A 90 -0.23 -10.20 -7.33
CA LEU A 90 -1.10 -9.27 -8.03
C LEU A 90 -1.82 -9.90 -9.22
N LYS A 91 -1.16 -10.77 -9.98
CA LYS A 91 -1.80 -11.51 -11.07
C LYS A 91 -2.94 -12.39 -10.56
N GLN A 92 -2.75 -13.05 -9.40
CA GLN A 92 -3.79 -13.87 -8.76
C GLN A 92 -4.93 -13.00 -8.22
N PHE A 93 -4.63 -11.94 -7.50
CA PHE A 93 -5.62 -11.03 -6.92
C PHE A 93 -6.34 -10.18 -7.96
N THR A 94 -5.73 -9.91 -9.09
CA THR A 94 -6.05 -9.05 -10.21
C THR A 94 -5.80 -7.56 -9.95
N THR A 95 -5.38 -6.87 -11.01
CA THR A 95 -5.12 -5.42 -10.95
C THR A 95 -6.40 -4.63 -10.64
N TYR A 96 -7.56 -5.08 -11.13
CA TYR A 96 -8.84 -4.42 -10.89
C TYR A 96 -9.23 -4.42 -9.42
N ARG A 97 -9.21 -5.58 -8.75
CA ARG A 97 -9.52 -5.68 -7.32
C ARG A 97 -8.53 -4.86 -6.49
N PHE A 98 -7.25 -4.93 -6.84
CA PHE A 98 -6.24 -4.14 -6.13
C PHE A 98 -6.43 -2.64 -6.34
N TYR A 99 -6.79 -2.20 -7.53
CA TYR A 99 -7.14 -0.82 -7.80
C TYR A 99 -8.30 -0.35 -6.91
N ASP A 100 -9.36 -1.15 -6.78
CA ASP A 100 -10.49 -0.83 -5.91
C ASP A 100 -10.06 -0.69 -4.44
N VAL A 101 -9.17 -1.57 -3.94
CA VAL A 101 -8.59 -1.43 -2.60
C VAL A 101 -7.86 -0.08 -2.47
N LEU A 102 -7.03 0.30 -3.44
CA LEU A 102 -6.29 1.57 -3.40
C LEU A 102 -7.22 2.81 -3.44
N GLN A 103 -8.35 2.72 -4.16
CA GLN A 103 -9.37 3.78 -4.14
C GLN A 103 -10.03 3.91 -2.77
N HIS A 104 -10.37 2.80 -2.13
CA HIS A 104 -10.90 2.80 -0.76
C HIS A 104 -9.89 3.34 0.25
N LEU A 105 -8.60 3.09 0.05
CA LEU A 105 -7.49 3.68 0.83
C LEU A 105 -7.24 5.17 0.54
N GLN A 106 -8.05 5.79 -0.33
CA GLN A 106 -8.00 7.21 -0.69
C GLN A 106 -6.69 7.67 -1.36
N LEU A 107 -6.02 6.77 -2.09
CA LEU A 107 -4.83 7.11 -2.88
C LEU A 107 -5.24 7.79 -4.19
N LYS A 108 -5.65 9.05 -4.11
CA LYS A 108 -6.34 9.82 -5.16
C LYS A 108 -5.55 10.01 -6.45
N ASN A 109 -4.23 9.98 -6.39
CA ASN A 109 -3.38 10.12 -7.57
C ASN A 109 -3.39 8.87 -8.47
N ILE A 110 -3.83 7.72 -7.95
CA ILE A 110 -4.01 6.49 -8.72
C ILE A 110 -5.41 6.55 -9.35
N ASN A 111 -5.58 7.33 -10.40
CA ASN A 111 -6.88 7.73 -10.94
C ASN A 111 -7.11 7.36 -12.42
N ARG A 112 -6.18 6.64 -13.04
CA ARG A 112 -6.33 6.12 -14.40
C ARG A 112 -6.96 4.74 -14.35
N HIS A 113 -7.47 4.29 -15.49
CA HIS A 113 -8.05 2.94 -15.60
C HIS A 113 -7.05 1.86 -15.20
N PRO A 114 -7.46 0.77 -14.50
CA PRO A 114 -6.57 -0.29 -14.03
C PRO A 114 -5.63 -0.87 -15.10
N ASP A 115 -6.11 -1.02 -16.33
CA ASP A 115 -5.31 -1.52 -17.45
C ASP A 115 -4.14 -0.62 -17.82
N HIS A 116 -4.23 0.68 -17.53
CA HIS A 116 -3.11 1.61 -17.73
C HIS A 116 -1.90 1.24 -16.88
N TYR A 117 -2.15 0.79 -15.66
CA TYR A 117 -1.10 0.42 -14.72
C TYR A 117 -0.64 -1.03 -14.93
N GLY A 118 -1.58 -1.94 -15.21
CA GLY A 118 -1.30 -3.36 -15.32
C GLY A 118 -0.53 -3.89 -14.09
N LEU A 119 0.34 -4.87 -14.29
CA LEU A 119 1.14 -5.46 -13.21
C LEU A 119 2.21 -4.51 -12.65
N SER A 120 2.55 -3.43 -13.37
CA SER A 120 3.54 -2.46 -12.90
C SER A 120 3.07 -1.65 -11.68
N ILE A 121 1.77 -1.61 -11.40
CA ILE A 121 1.21 -0.88 -10.26
C ILE A 121 1.89 -1.26 -8.93
N ILE A 122 2.26 -2.54 -8.77
CA ILE A 122 2.87 -3.04 -7.53
C ILE A 122 4.38 -2.78 -7.44
N LEU A 123 5.00 -2.31 -8.52
CA LEU A 123 6.43 -2.04 -8.63
C LEU A 123 6.76 -0.56 -8.86
N GLY A 124 5.76 0.33 -8.70
CA GLY A 124 5.95 1.77 -8.86
C GLY A 124 5.46 2.33 -10.20
N GLY A 125 4.70 1.56 -10.98
CA GLY A 125 4.02 2.04 -12.19
C GLY A 125 2.85 3.00 -11.89
N ALA A 126 2.50 3.19 -10.63
CA ALA A 126 1.54 4.18 -10.17
C ALA A 126 2.24 5.30 -9.41
N GLU A 127 1.62 6.47 -9.40
CA GLU A 127 2.08 7.62 -8.64
C GLU A 127 1.13 7.93 -7.49
N SER A 128 1.68 8.30 -6.34
CA SER A 128 0.95 8.85 -5.21
C SER A 128 1.79 9.95 -4.55
N ASN A 129 1.22 10.67 -3.62
CA ASN A 129 1.94 11.65 -2.84
C ASN A 129 2.21 11.11 -1.41
N LEU A 130 3.20 11.69 -0.74
CA LEU A 130 3.58 11.24 0.59
C LEU A 130 2.46 11.46 1.62
N TRP A 131 1.66 12.53 1.45
CA TRP A 131 0.54 12.83 2.35
C TRP A 131 -0.53 11.75 2.33
N ASP A 132 -1.00 11.33 1.14
CA ASP A 132 -2.01 10.30 1.00
C ASP A 132 -1.51 8.92 1.45
N LEU A 133 -0.24 8.60 1.15
CA LEU A 133 0.40 7.36 1.65
C LEU A 133 0.49 7.36 3.17
N ALA A 134 0.96 8.45 3.79
CA ALA A 134 1.03 8.57 5.25
C ALA A 134 -0.35 8.46 5.89
N GLN A 135 -1.38 9.05 5.26
CA GLN A 135 -2.77 8.92 5.70
C GLN A 135 -3.24 7.46 5.68
N ALA A 136 -3.01 6.75 4.57
CA ALA A 136 -3.42 5.35 4.42
C ALA A 136 -2.78 4.47 5.50
N TYR A 137 -1.47 4.58 5.72
CA TYR A 137 -0.78 3.82 6.76
C TYR A 137 -1.20 4.21 8.18
N THR A 138 -1.44 5.49 8.44
CA THR A 138 -1.93 5.96 9.75
C THR A 138 -3.31 5.39 10.06
N ASN A 139 -4.21 5.37 9.07
CA ASN A 139 -5.53 4.80 9.24
C ASN A 139 -5.48 3.30 9.53
N LEU A 140 -4.65 2.54 8.80
CA LEU A 140 -4.46 1.11 9.08
C LEU A 140 -3.94 0.87 10.50
N ALA A 141 -2.92 1.60 10.94
CA ALA A 141 -2.38 1.49 12.29
C ALA A 141 -3.43 1.82 13.35
N SER A 142 -4.21 2.88 13.12
CA SER A 142 -5.29 3.30 14.03
C SER A 142 -6.39 2.25 14.14
N GLU A 143 -6.83 1.66 13.03
CA GLU A 143 -7.85 0.60 13.05
C GLU A 143 -7.36 -0.66 13.76
N THR A 144 -6.10 -1.04 13.53
CA THR A 144 -5.47 -2.17 14.23
C THR A 144 -5.44 -1.94 15.73
N GLU A 145 -5.03 -0.76 16.18
CA GLU A 145 -4.97 -0.40 17.60
C GLU A 145 -6.37 -0.41 18.24
N VAL A 146 -7.37 0.16 17.56
CA VAL A 146 -8.73 0.20 18.08
C VAL A 146 -9.33 -1.19 18.16
N PHE A 147 -9.16 -2.01 17.14
CA PHE A 147 -9.64 -3.38 17.16
C PHE A 147 -8.97 -4.21 18.26
N ALA A 148 -7.65 -4.06 18.46
CA ALA A 148 -6.94 -4.74 19.53
C ALA A 148 -7.50 -4.42 20.93
N ARG A 149 -7.93 -3.17 21.15
CA ARG A 149 -8.49 -2.72 22.43
C ARG A 149 -9.96 -3.05 22.61
N THR A 150 -10.77 -2.93 21.55
CA THR A 150 -12.24 -2.94 21.67
C THR A 150 -12.92 -4.14 21.03
N GLN A 151 -12.20 -4.88 20.18
CA GLN A 151 -12.73 -5.97 19.34
C GLN A 151 -13.85 -5.49 18.39
N HIS A 152 -13.85 -4.19 18.05
CA HIS A 152 -14.80 -3.57 17.14
C HIS A 152 -14.07 -2.66 16.17
N TYR A 153 -14.64 -2.46 14.99
CA TYR A 153 -14.21 -1.48 14.01
C TYR A 153 -14.94 -0.14 14.23
N ARG A 154 -14.55 0.88 13.48
CA ARG A 154 -15.19 2.18 13.49
C ARG A 154 -16.03 2.39 12.24
N THR A 155 -17.17 3.06 12.35
CA THR A 155 -18.03 3.37 11.20
C THR A 155 -17.40 4.38 10.23
N LYS A 156 -16.44 5.17 10.70
CA LYS A 156 -15.61 6.07 9.88
C LYS A 156 -14.18 5.53 9.87
N GLU A 157 -13.91 4.62 8.97
CA GLU A 157 -12.63 3.93 8.82
C GLU A 157 -11.48 4.89 8.51
N PHE A 158 -11.72 5.89 7.65
CA PHE A 158 -10.68 6.82 7.23
C PHE A 158 -10.84 8.20 7.82
N GLN A 159 -9.73 8.73 8.35
CA GLN A 159 -9.59 10.09 8.82
C GLN A 159 -8.55 10.83 7.99
N HIS A 160 -8.86 12.05 7.60
CA HIS A 160 -7.91 12.90 6.90
C HIS A 160 -6.82 13.40 7.84
N LEU A 161 -5.56 13.32 7.43
CA LEU A 161 -4.46 13.98 8.13
C LEU A 161 -4.69 15.48 8.20
N ARG A 162 -4.25 16.10 9.28
CA ARG A 162 -4.40 17.54 9.54
C ARG A 162 -3.07 18.16 9.96
N TYR A 163 -2.89 19.40 9.59
CA TYR A 163 -1.73 20.18 10.02
C TYR A 163 -1.81 20.64 11.48
N THR A 164 -3.02 20.73 12.01
CA THR A 164 -3.27 21.25 13.36
C THR A 164 -4.30 20.40 14.10
N ASP A 165 -4.23 20.41 15.40
CA ASP A 165 -5.09 19.65 16.32
C ASP A 165 -6.31 20.46 16.76
N THR A 166 -6.92 21.23 15.84
CA THR A 166 -7.95 22.22 16.13
C THR A 166 -9.35 21.64 16.42
N ALA A 167 -9.58 20.37 16.07
CA ALA A 167 -10.85 19.70 16.39
C ALA A 167 -10.61 18.22 16.66
N PRO A 168 -11.40 17.57 17.54
CA PRO A 168 -11.33 16.13 17.76
C PRO A 168 -11.52 15.36 16.44
N LEU A 169 -10.85 14.22 16.32
CA LEU A 169 -11.10 13.27 15.24
C LEU A 169 -12.45 12.59 15.51
N ASP A 170 -13.30 12.58 14.48
CA ASP A 170 -14.60 11.90 14.56
C ASP A 170 -14.51 10.55 13.85
N PHE A 171 -14.25 9.52 14.61
CA PHE A 171 -14.18 8.14 14.10
C PHE A 171 -15.54 7.45 14.00
N GLY A 172 -16.63 8.17 14.25
CA GLY A 172 -17.95 7.58 14.28
C GLY A 172 -18.16 6.65 15.49
N LYS A 173 -19.02 5.65 15.32
CA LYS A 173 -19.34 4.67 16.35
C LYS A 173 -18.61 3.36 16.12
N ASN A 174 -18.48 2.57 17.18
CA ASN A 174 -18.03 1.20 17.03
C ASN A 174 -19.04 0.38 16.22
N THR A 175 -18.56 -0.47 15.34
CA THR A 175 -19.37 -1.36 14.49
C THR A 175 -18.74 -2.75 14.42
N ARG A 176 -19.56 -3.73 14.04
CA ARG A 176 -19.10 -5.06 13.67
C ARG A 176 -19.00 -5.24 12.15
N GLU A 177 -19.39 -4.24 11.39
CA GLU A 177 -19.16 -4.24 9.94
C GLU A 177 -17.66 -4.29 9.65
N LEU A 178 -17.32 -5.02 8.61
CA LEU A 178 -15.90 -5.22 8.27
C LEU A 178 -15.35 -3.99 7.54
N PRO A 179 -14.14 -3.54 7.89
CA PRO A 179 -13.45 -2.47 7.19
C PRO A 179 -12.90 -2.94 5.84
N THR A 180 -12.34 -2.01 5.07
CA THR A 180 -11.61 -2.31 3.82
C THR A 180 -10.52 -3.36 4.04
N LEU A 181 -9.79 -3.27 5.14
CA LEU A 181 -8.81 -4.30 5.56
C LEU A 181 -9.03 -4.66 7.02
N ARG A 182 -9.20 -5.96 7.31
CA ARG A 182 -9.41 -6.45 8.68
C ARG A 182 -8.13 -6.33 9.50
N ALA A 183 -8.28 -6.07 10.80
CA ALA A 183 -7.15 -6.02 11.72
C ALA A 183 -6.30 -7.30 11.75
N GLY A 184 -6.92 -8.48 11.55
CA GLY A 184 -6.19 -9.74 11.44
C GLY A 184 -5.37 -9.93 10.15
N ALA A 185 -5.53 -9.02 9.17
CA ALA A 185 -4.74 -8.98 7.94
C ALA A 185 -3.63 -7.93 8.00
N LEU A 186 -3.61 -7.11 9.03
CA LEU A 186 -2.65 -6.03 9.28
C LEU A 186 -1.62 -6.43 10.32
#